data_0bc5c55e2bfdfd6de3ac41c4710fc605
#
_entry.id   0bc5c55e2bfdfd6de3ac41c4710fc605
#
_cell.length_a   1.000
_cell.length_b   1.000
_cell.length_c   1.000
_cell.angle_alpha   90.00
_cell.angle_beta   90.00
_cell.angle_gamma   90.00
#
_symmetry.space_group_name_H-M   'P 1'
#
loop_
_entity.id
_entity.type
_entity.pdbx_description
1 polymer ?
#
loop_
_entity_poly.entity_id
_entity_poly.type
_entity_poly.pdbx_seq_one_letter_code
_entity_poly.pdbx_strand_id
1 'polypeptide(L)'
;MSSISVFDVLGPNMIGPSSSHTAGASSIAYLAWKMAGGNVKSVTFTLYGSFAKTYHGHGTDKALLGGILGFKTDDKRIRDSFKIANDRGVEFEFIVNEEETDIHPNTVDIHAVSADGRVLDVRGESIGGGKCRIVLIDNVPVYFTGEYSAAIVVQKDMPGVIKHIASALSDRDINIAFMRLFREGKHERAYTIVETDSSLPEELKDAIMENQYVEDVMLVQI
;
A
#
# COMPACT_ATOMS: atom_id res chain seq x y z
N MET A 1 -3.48 -23.57 -18.85
CA MET A 1 -3.80 -23.82 -17.43
C MET A 1 -2.56 -23.44 -16.66
N SER A 2 -2.58 -22.36 -15.87
CA SER A 2 -1.49 -22.02 -14.97
C SER A 2 -1.42 -23.09 -13.87
N SER A 3 -0.30 -23.78 -13.76
CA SER A 3 -0.07 -24.72 -12.66
C SER A 3 0.01 -23.93 -11.36
N ILE A 4 -0.95 -24.15 -10.46
CA ILE A 4 -0.91 -23.59 -9.11
C ILE A 4 0.21 -24.34 -8.37
N SER A 5 1.23 -23.64 -7.94
CA SER A 5 2.31 -24.20 -7.11
C SER A 5 1.78 -24.56 -5.72
N VAL A 6 2.29 -25.62 -5.11
CA VAL A 6 2.03 -25.93 -3.69
C VAL A 6 2.39 -24.75 -2.79
N PHE A 7 3.39 -23.96 -3.15
CA PHE A 7 3.78 -22.74 -2.43
C PHE A 7 2.78 -21.60 -2.56
N ASP A 8 1.95 -21.57 -3.62
CA ASP A 8 0.85 -20.60 -3.75
C ASP A 8 -0.35 -20.94 -2.83
N VAL A 9 -0.43 -22.20 -2.39
CA VAL A 9 -1.48 -22.69 -1.49
C VAL A 9 -1.03 -22.61 -0.02
N LEU A 10 0.28 -22.71 0.24
CA LEU A 10 0.85 -22.49 1.58
C LEU A 10 0.83 -20.98 1.83
N GLY A 11 -0.13 -20.53 2.62
CA GLY A 11 -0.18 -19.12 3.04
C GLY A 11 1.09 -18.69 3.79
N PRO A 12 1.36 -17.39 3.89
CA PRO A 12 2.53 -16.88 4.61
C PRO A 12 2.45 -17.22 6.10
N ASN A 13 3.59 -17.20 6.79
CA ASN A 13 3.59 -17.14 8.25
C ASN A 13 2.74 -15.93 8.68
N MET A 14 1.71 -16.16 9.48
CA MET A 14 0.77 -15.10 9.83
C MET A 14 0.23 -15.27 11.26
N ILE A 15 -0.17 -14.16 11.85
CA ILE A 15 -0.93 -14.11 13.07
C ILE A 15 -2.40 -13.92 12.69
N GLY A 16 -3.21 -14.96 12.95
CA GLY A 16 -4.65 -14.95 12.71
C GLY A 16 -5.12 -16.16 11.88
N PRO A 17 -6.43 -16.35 11.76
CA PRO A 17 -7.00 -17.60 11.24
C PRO A 17 -7.15 -17.65 9.71
N SER A 18 -6.98 -16.52 9.00
CA SER A 18 -7.32 -16.41 7.58
C SER A 18 -6.24 -15.73 6.76
N SER A 19 -5.76 -16.38 5.69
CA SER A 19 -4.79 -15.78 4.78
C SER A 19 -5.35 -14.55 4.05
N SER A 20 -6.65 -14.53 3.72
CA SER A 20 -7.27 -13.39 3.05
C SER A 20 -7.66 -12.28 4.02
N HIS A 21 -8.35 -12.64 5.14
CA HIS A 21 -8.92 -11.65 6.06
C HIS A 21 -7.92 -11.13 7.10
N THR A 22 -6.84 -11.86 7.34
CA THR A 22 -5.80 -11.44 8.30
C THR A 22 -4.52 -11.06 7.57
N ALA A 23 -3.84 -12.01 6.91
CA ALA A 23 -2.55 -11.70 6.28
C ALA A 23 -2.69 -10.69 5.11
N GLY A 24 -3.67 -10.90 4.22
CA GLY A 24 -3.90 -9.97 3.10
C GLY A 24 -4.29 -8.56 3.57
N ALA A 25 -5.15 -8.45 4.58
CA ALA A 25 -5.52 -7.17 5.18
C ALA A 25 -4.31 -6.47 5.84
N SER A 26 -3.51 -7.22 6.61
CA SER A 26 -2.27 -6.70 7.19
C SER A 26 -1.28 -6.22 6.12
N SER A 27 -1.14 -6.97 5.02
CA SER A 27 -0.25 -6.59 3.91
C SER A 27 -0.71 -5.29 3.23
N ILE A 28 -2.01 -5.10 3.00
CA ILE A 28 -2.56 -3.85 2.44
C ILE A 28 -2.20 -2.67 3.35
N ALA A 29 -2.50 -2.78 4.65
CA ALA A 29 -2.24 -1.70 5.59
C ALA A 29 -0.73 -1.44 5.80
N TYR A 30 0.11 -2.48 5.72
CA TYR A 30 1.56 -2.34 5.78
C TYR A 30 2.13 -1.60 4.56
N LEU A 31 1.60 -1.85 3.35
CA LEU A 31 1.94 -1.07 2.16
C LEU A 31 1.52 0.40 2.32
N ALA A 32 0.29 0.65 2.79
CA ALA A 32 -0.19 2.01 3.07
C ALA A 32 0.70 2.73 4.09
N TRP A 33 1.12 2.04 5.17
CA TRP A 33 2.06 2.57 6.14
C TRP A 33 3.41 2.97 5.52
N LYS A 34 3.96 2.14 4.62
CA LYS A 34 5.20 2.47 3.89
C LYS A 34 5.01 3.67 2.98
N MET A 35 3.93 3.71 2.22
CA MET A 35 3.58 4.82 1.34
C MET A 35 3.40 6.13 2.13
N ALA A 36 2.82 6.06 3.33
CA ALA A 36 2.68 7.20 4.25
C ALA A 36 4.00 7.62 4.94
N GLY A 37 5.13 6.98 4.62
CA GLY A 37 6.44 7.30 5.19
C GLY A 37 6.64 6.78 6.62
N GLY A 38 5.86 5.78 7.05
CA GLY A 38 6.08 5.07 8.31
C GLY A 38 5.65 5.80 9.58
N ASN A 39 5.03 6.97 9.49
CA ASN A 39 4.69 7.83 10.65
C ASN A 39 3.22 8.29 10.60
N VAL A 40 2.30 7.33 10.73
CA VAL A 40 0.85 7.57 10.70
C VAL A 40 0.38 8.08 12.05
N LYS A 41 -0.35 9.23 12.06
CA LYS A 41 -0.96 9.84 13.22
C LYS A 41 -2.43 9.44 13.38
N SER A 42 -3.16 9.38 12.27
CA SER A 42 -4.55 8.92 12.28
C SER A 42 -4.87 8.11 11.04
N VAL A 43 -5.82 7.19 11.16
CA VAL A 43 -6.26 6.32 10.07
C VAL A 43 -7.74 6.00 10.16
N THR A 44 -8.43 6.05 9.02
CA THR A 44 -9.79 5.52 8.86
C THR A 44 -9.76 4.36 7.88
N PHE A 45 -10.35 3.23 8.27
CA PHE A 45 -10.52 2.06 7.43
C PHE A 45 -11.98 1.93 7.03
N THR A 46 -12.29 2.04 5.73
CA THR A 46 -13.63 1.73 5.22
C THR A 46 -13.62 0.33 4.62
N LEU A 47 -14.43 -0.54 5.21
CA LEU A 47 -14.48 -1.96 4.89
C LEU A 47 -15.64 -2.28 3.95
N TYR A 48 -15.41 -3.16 2.97
CA TYR A 48 -16.40 -3.55 1.97
C TYR A 48 -16.60 -5.07 1.95
N GLY A 49 -17.74 -5.50 1.43
CA GLY A 49 -18.06 -6.88 1.10
C GLY A 49 -17.84 -7.86 2.26
N SER A 50 -16.95 -8.84 2.09
CA SER A 50 -16.66 -9.84 3.12
C SER A 50 -15.87 -9.25 4.29
N PHE A 51 -14.98 -8.28 4.05
CA PHE A 51 -14.31 -7.58 5.14
C PHE A 51 -15.31 -6.89 6.05
N ALA A 52 -16.26 -6.14 5.49
CA ALA A 52 -17.32 -5.46 6.24
C ALA A 52 -18.11 -6.41 7.15
N LYS A 53 -18.45 -7.60 6.64
CA LYS A 53 -19.30 -8.56 7.34
C LYS A 53 -18.58 -9.34 8.45
N THR A 54 -17.26 -9.53 8.36
CA THR A 54 -16.55 -10.52 9.18
C THR A 54 -15.34 -9.98 9.93
N TYR A 55 -15.05 -8.68 9.86
CA TYR A 55 -13.77 -8.10 10.32
C TYR A 55 -13.43 -8.36 11.78
N HIS A 56 -14.41 -8.36 12.70
CA HIS A 56 -14.17 -8.71 14.10
C HIS A 56 -13.88 -10.19 14.29
N GLY A 57 -14.68 -11.08 13.65
CA GLY A 57 -14.57 -12.53 13.85
C GLY A 57 -13.26 -13.12 13.29
N HIS A 58 -12.75 -12.56 12.20
CA HIS A 58 -11.50 -12.99 11.58
C HIS A 58 -10.27 -12.15 12.02
N GLY A 59 -10.45 -11.15 12.88
CA GLY A 59 -9.38 -10.27 13.34
C GLY A 59 -8.81 -9.38 12.24
N THR A 60 -9.61 -9.07 11.22
CA THR A 60 -9.24 -8.14 10.13
C THR A 60 -8.93 -6.75 10.68
N ASP A 61 -9.69 -6.29 11.67
CA ASP A 61 -9.48 -5.04 12.40
C ASP A 61 -8.08 -4.97 13.04
N LYS A 62 -7.69 -6.03 13.76
CA LYS A 62 -6.35 -6.12 14.37
C LYS A 62 -5.26 -6.19 13.33
N ALA A 63 -5.51 -6.89 12.22
CA ALA A 63 -4.55 -7.05 11.14
C ALA A 63 -4.31 -5.73 10.39
N LEU A 64 -5.37 -5.00 10.04
CA LEU A 64 -5.28 -3.67 9.42
C LEU A 64 -4.56 -2.68 10.34
N LEU A 65 -4.97 -2.61 11.60
CA LEU A 65 -4.32 -1.72 12.56
C LEU A 65 -2.87 -2.12 12.81
N GLY A 66 -2.55 -3.43 12.87
CA GLY A 66 -1.18 -3.92 12.98
C GLY A 66 -0.32 -3.51 11.78
N GLY A 67 -0.85 -3.67 10.56
CA GLY A 67 -0.16 -3.28 9.34
C GLY A 67 0.15 -1.78 9.29
N ILE A 68 -0.81 -0.91 9.65
CA ILE A 68 -0.60 0.55 9.70
C ILE A 68 0.33 0.99 10.84
N LEU A 69 0.56 0.15 11.83
CA LEU A 69 1.57 0.34 12.87
C LEU A 69 2.97 -0.17 12.46
N GLY A 70 3.12 -0.67 11.23
CA GLY A 70 4.37 -1.19 10.67
C GLY A 70 4.67 -2.64 11.02
N PHE A 71 3.68 -3.43 11.43
CA PHE A 71 3.88 -4.85 11.75
C PHE A 71 3.70 -5.72 10.51
N LYS A 72 4.64 -6.65 10.29
CA LYS A 72 4.53 -7.68 9.25
C LYS A 72 3.50 -8.75 9.67
N THR A 73 3.04 -9.54 8.72
CA THR A 73 1.95 -10.52 8.90
C THR A 73 2.18 -11.56 10.01
N ASP A 74 3.43 -11.89 10.32
CA ASP A 74 3.85 -12.84 11.34
C ASP A 74 4.19 -12.21 12.70
N ASP A 75 4.04 -10.89 12.82
CA ASP A 75 4.36 -10.17 14.05
C ASP A 75 3.29 -10.42 15.13
N LYS A 76 3.70 -10.99 16.25
CA LYS A 76 2.80 -11.33 17.37
C LYS A 76 2.09 -10.10 17.96
N ARG A 77 2.66 -8.89 17.80
CA ARG A 77 2.07 -7.63 18.28
C ARG A 77 0.74 -7.28 17.59
N ILE A 78 0.42 -7.89 16.45
CA ILE A 78 -0.90 -7.75 15.80
C ILE A 78 -2.05 -8.07 16.76
N ARG A 79 -1.87 -9.03 17.67
CA ARG A 79 -2.89 -9.39 18.67
C ARG A 79 -3.28 -8.23 19.57
N ASP A 80 -2.32 -7.36 19.86
CA ASP A 80 -2.42 -6.24 20.79
C ASP A 80 -2.43 -4.88 20.05
N SER A 81 -2.69 -4.87 18.74
CA SER A 81 -2.59 -3.68 17.88
C SER A 81 -3.43 -2.51 18.39
N PHE A 82 -4.63 -2.73 18.90
CA PHE A 82 -5.49 -1.70 19.50
C PHE A 82 -4.81 -1.01 20.68
N LYS A 83 -4.27 -1.82 21.61
CA LYS A 83 -3.56 -1.27 22.77
C LYS A 83 -2.34 -0.48 22.33
N ILE A 84 -1.55 -1.04 21.41
CA ILE A 84 -0.32 -0.40 20.91
C ILE A 84 -0.63 0.90 20.17
N ALA A 85 -1.71 0.95 19.38
CA ALA A 85 -2.15 2.17 18.72
C ALA A 85 -2.47 3.27 19.74
N ASN A 86 -3.26 2.94 20.77
CA ASN A 86 -3.58 3.87 21.85
C ASN A 86 -2.33 4.33 22.62
N ASP A 87 -1.43 3.41 22.96
CA ASP A 87 -0.18 3.72 23.66
C ASP A 87 0.76 4.63 22.83
N ARG A 88 0.68 4.55 21.47
CA ARG A 88 1.41 5.41 20.53
C ARG A 88 0.68 6.70 20.17
N GLY A 89 -0.56 6.89 20.62
CA GLY A 89 -1.38 8.04 20.27
C GLY A 89 -1.83 8.06 18.82
N VAL A 90 -1.94 6.90 18.17
CA VAL A 90 -2.48 6.77 16.82
C VAL A 90 -4.00 6.69 16.91
N GLU A 91 -4.69 7.67 16.32
CA GLU A 91 -6.15 7.68 16.21
C GLU A 91 -6.59 6.74 15.09
N PHE A 92 -7.64 5.94 15.32
CA PHE A 92 -8.14 5.02 14.31
C PHE A 92 -9.65 4.84 14.35
N GLU A 93 -10.24 4.62 13.18
CA GLU A 93 -11.67 4.38 13.00
C GLU A 93 -11.90 3.26 11.98
N PHE A 94 -12.97 2.49 12.18
CA PHE A 94 -13.45 1.48 11.24
C PHE A 94 -14.88 1.83 10.82
N ILE A 95 -15.08 1.97 9.50
CA ILE A 95 -16.36 2.25 8.88
C ILE A 95 -16.76 1.01 8.05
N VAL A 96 -18.01 0.57 8.19
CA VAL A 96 -18.57 -0.52 7.39
C VAL A 96 -19.39 0.10 6.25
N ASN A 97 -19.04 -0.23 5.01
CA ASN A 97 -19.81 0.16 3.83
C ASN A 97 -20.45 -1.11 3.21
N GLU A 98 -21.78 -1.19 3.31
CA GLU A 98 -22.59 -2.27 2.72
C GLU A 98 -23.33 -1.82 1.44
N GLU A 99 -23.20 -0.55 1.06
CA GLU A 99 -23.92 0.02 -0.08
C GLU A 99 -23.20 -0.28 -1.40
N GLU A 100 -21.87 -0.22 -1.43
CA GLU A 100 -21.07 -0.49 -2.61
C GLU A 100 -20.89 -2.02 -2.78
N THR A 101 -21.67 -2.63 -3.67
CA THR A 101 -21.68 -4.08 -3.87
C THR A 101 -20.92 -4.56 -5.11
N ASP A 102 -20.69 -3.69 -6.09
CA ASP A 102 -19.87 -3.98 -7.28
C ASP A 102 -18.39 -3.72 -7.03
N ILE A 103 -17.86 -4.41 -6.02
CA ILE A 103 -16.50 -4.27 -5.53
C ILE A 103 -15.93 -5.63 -5.14
N HIS A 104 -14.61 -5.81 -5.20
CA HIS A 104 -13.99 -7.04 -4.73
C HIS A 104 -14.33 -7.28 -3.23
N PRO A 105 -14.74 -8.51 -2.85
CA PRO A 105 -15.30 -8.76 -1.50
C PRO A 105 -14.33 -8.49 -0.35
N ASN A 106 -13.03 -8.54 -0.58
CA ASN A 106 -12.00 -8.30 0.44
C ASN A 106 -11.30 -6.95 0.17
N THR A 107 -12.07 -5.87 0.07
CA THR A 107 -11.58 -4.51 -0.19
C THR A 107 -11.61 -3.68 1.09
N VAL A 108 -10.63 -2.81 1.22
CA VAL A 108 -10.54 -1.76 2.23
C VAL A 108 -10.03 -0.47 1.61
N ASP A 109 -10.68 0.65 1.94
CA ASP A 109 -10.12 1.98 1.76
C ASP A 109 -9.42 2.40 3.04
N ILE A 110 -8.24 2.96 2.90
CA ILE A 110 -7.40 3.46 3.99
C ILE A 110 -7.16 4.95 3.75
N HIS A 111 -7.73 5.77 4.60
CA HIS A 111 -7.44 7.20 4.69
C HIS A 111 -6.45 7.40 5.84
N ALA A 112 -5.19 7.69 5.52
CA ALA A 112 -4.12 7.85 6.50
C ALA A 112 -3.59 9.28 6.51
N VAL A 113 -3.41 9.84 7.70
CA VAL A 113 -2.78 11.14 7.91
C VAL A 113 -1.48 10.92 8.67
N SER A 114 -0.38 11.35 8.08
CA SER A 114 0.96 11.26 8.68
C SER A 114 1.20 12.41 9.68
N ALA A 115 2.20 12.26 10.56
CA ALA A 115 2.53 13.27 11.55
C ALA A 115 3.00 14.61 10.96
N ASP A 116 3.52 14.60 9.73
CA ASP A 116 3.89 15.79 8.95
C ASP A 116 2.70 16.43 8.20
N GLY A 117 1.49 15.88 8.36
CA GLY A 117 0.25 16.38 7.78
C GLY A 117 -0.03 15.90 6.35
N ARG A 118 0.80 14.99 5.78
CA ARG A 118 0.49 14.36 4.50
C ARG A 118 -0.72 13.46 4.64
N VAL A 119 -1.59 13.51 3.64
CA VAL A 119 -2.77 12.64 3.52
C VAL A 119 -2.51 11.63 2.40
N LEU A 120 -2.89 10.40 2.65
CA LEU A 120 -2.80 9.30 1.69
C LEU A 120 -4.13 8.56 1.69
N ASP A 121 -4.75 8.48 0.53
CA ASP A 121 -5.95 7.67 0.28
C ASP A 121 -5.59 6.48 -0.61
N VAL A 122 -5.77 5.26 -0.11
CA VAL A 122 -5.52 4.05 -0.90
C VAL A 122 -6.68 3.07 -0.79
N ARG A 123 -7.00 2.42 -1.91
CA ARG A 123 -7.87 1.24 -1.93
C ARG A 123 -7.01 0.01 -2.16
N GLY A 124 -7.13 -0.95 -1.26
CA GLY A 124 -6.45 -2.23 -1.34
C GLY A 124 -7.40 -3.41 -1.37
N GLU A 125 -7.00 -4.44 -2.10
CA GLU A 125 -7.74 -5.70 -2.21
C GLU A 125 -6.86 -6.87 -1.78
N SER A 126 -7.42 -7.75 -0.93
CA SER A 126 -6.78 -9.02 -0.60
C SER A 126 -7.21 -10.09 -1.60
N ILE A 127 -6.27 -10.60 -2.37
CA ILE A 127 -6.52 -11.54 -3.48
C ILE A 127 -6.31 -13.01 -3.09
N GLY A 128 -6.15 -13.29 -1.78
CA GLY A 128 -5.96 -14.64 -1.24
C GLY A 128 -4.50 -15.01 -1.04
N GLY A 129 -4.25 -16.07 -0.25
CA GLY A 129 -2.89 -16.54 0.03
C GLY A 129 -1.99 -15.54 0.78
N GLY A 130 -2.56 -14.52 1.42
CA GLY A 130 -1.80 -13.42 2.02
C GLY A 130 -1.34 -12.34 1.03
N LYS A 131 -1.62 -12.53 -0.25
CA LYS A 131 -1.30 -11.55 -1.31
C LYS A 131 -2.34 -10.44 -1.35
N CYS A 132 -1.90 -9.27 -1.74
CA CYS A 132 -2.75 -8.09 -1.90
C CYS A 132 -2.36 -7.28 -3.14
N ARG A 133 -3.21 -6.33 -3.48
CA ARG A 133 -2.90 -5.30 -4.47
C ARG A 133 -3.51 -3.97 -4.06
N ILE A 134 -2.83 -2.89 -4.34
CA ILE A 134 -3.36 -1.53 -4.29
C ILE A 134 -3.96 -1.23 -5.65
N VAL A 135 -5.20 -0.80 -5.68
CA VAL A 135 -5.98 -0.55 -6.90
C VAL A 135 -6.34 0.92 -7.10
N LEU A 136 -6.32 1.74 -6.04
CA LEU A 136 -6.44 3.20 -6.11
C LEU A 136 -5.38 3.86 -5.22
N ILE A 137 -4.85 4.98 -5.68
CA ILE A 137 -4.10 5.96 -4.88
C ILE A 137 -4.71 7.33 -5.19
N ASP A 138 -5.21 8.03 -4.16
CA ASP A 138 -5.88 9.34 -4.28
C ASP A 138 -6.92 9.38 -5.42
N ASN A 139 -7.75 8.34 -5.50
CA ASN A 139 -8.77 8.08 -6.53
C ASN A 139 -8.23 7.78 -7.95
N VAL A 140 -6.93 7.72 -8.16
CA VAL A 140 -6.37 7.30 -9.45
C VAL A 140 -6.25 5.78 -9.50
N PRO A 141 -6.85 5.10 -10.50
CA PRO A 141 -6.67 3.67 -10.67
C PRO A 141 -5.21 3.31 -10.92
N VAL A 142 -4.67 2.40 -10.10
CA VAL A 142 -3.29 1.91 -10.20
C VAL A 142 -3.24 0.38 -10.10
N TYR A 143 -2.07 -0.19 -10.25
CA TYR A 143 -1.81 -1.60 -9.97
C TYR A 143 -0.44 -1.73 -9.32
N PHE A 144 -0.43 -2.08 -8.02
CA PHE A 144 0.79 -2.30 -7.24
C PHE A 144 0.57 -3.42 -6.22
N THR A 145 1.43 -4.44 -6.22
CA THR A 145 1.30 -5.64 -5.37
C THR A 145 2.22 -5.64 -4.16
N GLY A 146 3.26 -4.83 -4.17
CA GLY A 146 4.29 -4.84 -3.13
C GLY A 146 5.17 -6.09 -3.14
N GLU A 147 5.28 -6.79 -4.27
CA GLU A 147 6.21 -7.93 -4.43
C GLU A 147 7.65 -7.45 -4.65
N TYR A 148 7.82 -6.22 -5.11
CA TYR A 148 9.11 -5.56 -5.35
C TYR A 148 9.20 -4.26 -4.56
N SER A 149 10.44 -3.84 -4.28
CA SER A 149 10.65 -2.46 -3.81
C SER A 149 10.25 -1.48 -4.91
N ALA A 150 9.61 -0.37 -4.55
CA ALA A 150 9.08 0.55 -5.55
C ALA A 150 9.27 2.02 -5.18
N ALA A 151 9.53 2.84 -6.20
CA ALA A 151 9.33 4.28 -6.15
C ALA A 151 7.97 4.60 -6.79
N ILE A 152 7.08 5.19 -6.00
CA ILE A 152 5.78 5.69 -6.46
C ILE A 152 5.92 7.21 -6.57
N VAL A 153 5.91 7.72 -7.80
CA VAL A 153 6.12 9.13 -8.11
C VAL A 153 4.79 9.77 -8.46
N VAL A 154 4.39 10.76 -7.69
CA VAL A 154 3.23 11.62 -7.96
C VAL A 154 3.71 12.79 -8.81
N GLN A 155 3.11 12.99 -9.97
CA GLN A 155 3.61 13.95 -10.94
C GLN A 155 2.51 14.54 -11.81
N LYS A 156 2.80 15.66 -12.46
CA LYS A 156 2.03 16.15 -13.60
C LYS A 156 2.42 15.39 -14.86
N ASP A 157 1.43 14.97 -15.66
CA ASP A 157 1.65 14.24 -16.93
C ASP A 157 2.29 15.15 -17.98
N MET A 158 3.61 15.31 -17.94
CA MET A 158 4.38 16.22 -18.79
C MET A 158 5.54 15.50 -19.50
N PRO A 159 5.88 15.93 -20.74
CA PRO A 159 7.06 15.41 -21.44
C PRO A 159 8.34 15.56 -20.63
N GLY A 160 9.19 14.52 -20.63
CA GLY A 160 10.48 14.53 -19.96
C GLY A 160 10.48 14.00 -18.55
N VAL A 161 9.33 13.90 -17.84
CA VAL A 161 9.28 13.41 -16.45
C VAL A 161 9.72 11.94 -16.37
N ILE A 162 9.20 11.08 -17.24
CA ILE A 162 9.61 9.66 -17.27
C ILE A 162 11.10 9.48 -17.57
N LYS A 163 11.64 10.29 -18.49
CA LYS A 163 13.09 10.30 -18.76
C LYS A 163 13.88 10.66 -17.49
N HIS A 164 13.44 11.69 -16.77
CA HIS A 164 14.10 12.13 -15.55
C HIS A 164 14.08 11.03 -14.46
N ILE A 165 12.92 10.41 -14.22
CA ILE A 165 12.80 9.29 -13.27
C ILE A 165 13.74 8.13 -13.65
N ALA A 166 13.72 7.72 -14.93
CA ALA A 166 14.58 6.64 -15.41
C ALA A 166 16.07 6.99 -15.31
N SER A 167 16.46 8.24 -15.58
CA SER A 167 17.84 8.71 -15.40
C SER A 167 18.26 8.68 -13.93
N ALA A 168 17.42 9.16 -13.01
CA ALA A 168 17.73 9.16 -11.58
C ALA A 168 18.01 7.76 -11.02
N LEU A 169 17.30 6.74 -11.54
CA LEU A 169 17.57 5.33 -11.21
C LEU A 169 18.86 4.83 -11.87
N SER A 170 19.02 5.07 -13.19
CA SER A 170 20.18 4.62 -13.95
C SER A 170 21.48 5.19 -13.41
N ASP A 171 21.52 6.47 -13.03
CA ASP A 171 22.68 7.14 -12.47
C ASP A 171 23.13 6.54 -11.10
N ARG A 172 22.27 5.72 -10.50
CA ARG A 172 22.51 4.98 -9.26
C ARG A 172 22.68 3.48 -9.45
N ASP A 173 22.84 3.04 -10.71
CA ASP A 173 22.95 1.62 -11.08
C ASP A 173 21.76 0.76 -10.58
N ILE A 174 20.56 1.35 -10.55
CA ILE A 174 19.31 0.68 -10.13
C ILE A 174 18.59 0.17 -11.38
N ASN A 175 18.45 -1.15 -11.49
CA ASN A 175 17.70 -1.79 -12.58
C ASN A 175 16.19 -1.68 -12.35
N ILE A 176 15.46 -1.32 -13.40
CA ILE A 176 14.01 -1.24 -13.42
C ILE A 176 13.45 -2.60 -13.82
N ALA A 177 12.74 -3.27 -12.90
CA ALA A 177 12.04 -4.51 -13.19
C ALA A 177 10.73 -4.25 -13.93
N PHE A 178 9.93 -3.29 -13.43
CA PHE A 178 8.69 -2.85 -14.05
C PHE A 178 8.54 -1.34 -13.89
N MET A 179 7.96 -0.69 -14.90
CA MET A 179 7.54 0.70 -14.84
C MET A 179 6.14 0.84 -15.42
N ARG A 180 5.24 1.42 -14.66
CA ARG A 180 3.84 1.66 -15.08
C ARG A 180 3.47 3.11 -14.80
N LEU A 181 2.79 3.72 -15.77
CA LEU A 181 2.26 5.08 -15.65
C LEU A 181 0.74 5.01 -15.64
N PHE A 182 0.14 5.57 -14.62
CA PHE A 182 -1.30 5.74 -14.46
C PHE A 182 -1.59 7.23 -14.39
N ARG A 183 -2.62 7.70 -15.09
CA ARG A 183 -2.95 9.14 -15.18
C ARG A 183 -4.45 9.38 -15.07
N GLU A 184 -4.84 10.46 -14.44
CA GLU A 184 -6.23 10.94 -14.43
C GLU A 184 -6.63 11.38 -15.85
N GLY A 185 -5.78 12.17 -16.48
CA GLY A 185 -5.98 12.69 -17.83
C GLY A 185 -4.68 13.24 -18.42
N LYS A 186 -4.77 13.68 -19.66
CA LYS A 186 -3.62 14.29 -20.35
C LYS A 186 -3.27 15.64 -19.70
N HIS A 187 -2.02 15.80 -19.29
CA HIS A 187 -1.49 16.97 -18.58
C HIS A 187 -2.06 17.18 -17.17
N GLU A 188 -2.75 16.19 -16.61
CA GLU A 188 -3.25 16.15 -15.24
C GLU A 188 -2.30 15.37 -14.33
N ARG A 189 -2.76 14.99 -13.13
CA ARG A 189 -1.99 14.18 -12.20
C ARG A 189 -1.75 12.77 -12.74
N ALA A 190 -0.57 12.25 -12.48
CA ALA A 190 -0.19 10.89 -12.84
C ALA A 190 0.64 10.25 -11.73
N TYR A 191 0.59 8.92 -11.69
CA TYR A 191 1.39 8.09 -10.80
C TYR A 191 2.30 7.20 -11.64
N THR A 192 3.61 7.37 -11.48
CA THR A 192 4.58 6.45 -12.06
C THR A 192 5.06 5.51 -10.96
N ILE A 193 4.76 4.23 -11.10
CA ILE A 193 5.21 3.17 -10.20
C ILE A 193 6.39 2.46 -10.86
N VAL A 194 7.56 2.59 -10.26
CA VAL A 194 8.79 1.94 -10.72
C VAL A 194 9.17 0.87 -9.70
N GLU A 195 9.07 -0.38 -10.09
CA GLU A 195 9.44 -1.54 -9.29
C GLU A 195 10.86 -1.99 -9.63
N THR A 196 11.66 -2.33 -8.61
CA THR A 196 13.08 -2.64 -8.76
C THR A 196 13.46 -3.91 -8.03
N ASP A 197 14.49 -4.63 -8.53
CA ASP A 197 15.01 -5.84 -7.90
C ASP A 197 15.87 -5.56 -6.66
N SER A 198 16.30 -4.32 -6.48
CA SER A 198 17.15 -3.87 -5.38
C SER A 198 16.43 -2.87 -4.45
N SER A 199 17.00 -2.67 -3.26
CA SER A 199 16.55 -1.61 -2.36
C SER A 199 16.80 -0.23 -2.97
N LEU A 200 15.93 0.72 -2.64
CA LEU A 200 16.00 2.10 -3.12
C LEU A 200 16.66 2.98 -2.05
N PRO A 201 17.76 3.69 -2.37
CA PRO A 201 18.37 4.62 -1.44
C PRO A 201 17.48 5.86 -1.22
N GLU A 202 17.52 6.44 -0.03
CA GLU A 202 16.70 7.62 0.30
C GLU A 202 17.01 8.83 -0.60
N GLU A 203 18.26 8.99 -1.03
CA GLU A 203 18.73 10.05 -1.93
C GLU A 203 18.07 9.98 -3.34
N LEU A 204 17.48 8.84 -3.67
CA LEU A 204 16.72 8.70 -4.91
C LEU A 204 15.47 9.60 -4.90
N LYS A 205 14.83 9.74 -3.74
CA LYS A 205 13.69 10.64 -3.56
C LYS A 205 14.06 12.06 -3.94
N ASP A 206 15.15 12.58 -3.39
CA ASP A 206 15.59 13.95 -3.63
C ASP A 206 15.93 14.16 -5.10
N ALA A 207 16.62 13.21 -5.74
CA ALA A 207 16.98 13.29 -7.14
C ALA A 207 15.74 13.29 -8.07
N ILE A 208 14.71 12.51 -7.76
CA ILE A 208 13.47 12.50 -8.54
C ILE A 208 12.69 13.81 -8.32
N MET A 209 12.70 14.34 -7.10
CA MET A 209 12.03 15.59 -6.71
C MET A 209 12.66 16.84 -7.37
N GLU A 210 13.88 16.77 -7.93
CA GLU A 210 14.49 17.90 -8.68
C GLU A 210 13.67 18.32 -9.90
N ASN A 211 12.81 17.46 -10.43
CA ASN A 211 11.96 17.81 -11.56
C ASN A 211 10.74 18.62 -11.10
N GLN A 212 10.58 19.81 -11.65
CA GLN A 212 9.51 20.75 -11.30
C GLN A 212 8.06 20.22 -11.46
N TYR A 213 7.88 19.11 -12.18
CA TYR A 213 6.58 18.49 -12.39
C TYR A 213 6.34 17.30 -11.46
N VAL A 214 7.31 16.94 -10.62
CA VAL A 214 7.15 15.93 -9.58
C VAL A 214 6.60 16.60 -8.31
N GLU A 215 5.52 16.06 -7.79
CA GLU A 215 4.82 16.59 -6.61
C GLU A 215 5.24 15.87 -5.32
N ASP A 216 5.39 14.54 -5.39
CA ASP A 216 5.87 13.71 -4.26
C ASP A 216 6.50 12.41 -4.76
N VAL A 217 7.30 11.79 -3.90
CA VAL A 217 7.91 10.47 -4.12
C VAL A 217 7.76 9.64 -2.84
N MET A 218 7.14 8.47 -2.97
CA MET A 218 7.02 7.49 -1.90
C MET A 218 7.96 6.31 -2.20
N LEU A 219 8.88 6.02 -1.30
CA LEU A 219 9.76 4.84 -1.41
C LEU A 219 9.19 3.69 -0.58
N VAL A 220 8.82 2.61 -1.25
CA VAL A 220 8.30 1.39 -0.63
C VAL A 220 9.37 0.31 -0.68
N GLN A 221 10.05 0.07 0.44
CA GLN A 221 11.05 -1.00 0.58
C GLN A 221 10.36 -2.31 1.00
N ILE A 222 10.67 -3.44 0.37
CA ILE A 222 10.08 -4.76 0.68
C ILE A 222 11.08 -5.64 1.41
#